data_f2cf018db7b4d77bb42b02de37b8fee0
#
_entry.id   f2cf018db7b4d77bb42b02de37b8fee0
#
_cell.length_a   1.000
_cell.length_b   1.000
_cell.length_c   1.000
_cell.angle_alpha   90.00
_cell.angle_beta   90.00
_cell.angle_gamma   90.00
#
_symmetry.space_group_name_H-M   'P 1'
#
loop_
_entity.id
_entity.type
_entity.pdbx_description
1 polymer ?
#
loop_
_entity_poly.entity_id
_entity_poly.type
_entity_poly.pdbx_seq_one_letter_code
_entity_poly.pdbx_strand_id
1 'polypeptide(L)'
;MAGAPAFAHLPIPPKQGEIGKQAVQENVPNFTLIDQDGKPFQFADAHGKLTLVTFIFTTCPDICPLLTGKFATLQRQLAATKHGNYLLLSVTTDPQTDTSAVLKQYAARYKPDFRHWLFLTGSRAQLAKVWKTFGVTVENSGAGQIRHTALTTLIDRRGIRRFDYYTDRWSEKEIIRDMASLDALISR
;
A
#
# COMPACT_ATOMS: atom_id res chain seq x y z
N MET A 1 -27.12 10.79 -22.47
CA MET A 1 -26.10 10.63 -21.40
C MET A 1 -25.22 9.46 -21.79
N ALA A 2 -24.03 9.72 -22.31
CA ALA A 2 -23.09 8.66 -22.65
C ALA A 2 -22.44 8.18 -21.35
N GLY A 3 -22.73 6.94 -20.92
CA GLY A 3 -22.09 6.31 -19.80
C GLY A 3 -20.57 6.19 -20.06
N ALA A 4 -19.75 6.58 -19.10
CA ALA A 4 -18.31 6.34 -19.18
C ALA A 4 -18.07 4.84 -19.41
N PRO A 5 -17.12 4.45 -20.29
CA PRO A 5 -16.88 3.05 -20.57
C PRO A 5 -16.44 2.34 -19.28
N ALA A 6 -17.02 1.18 -19.00
CA ALA A 6 -16.80 0.35 -17.81
C ALA A 6 -15.31 -0.06 -17.57
N PHE A 7 -14.43 0.25 -18.52
CA PHE A 7 -13.00 -0.09 -18.46
C PHE A 7 -12.10 1.01 -17.89
N ALA A 8 -12.65 2.18 -17.55
CA ALA A 8 -11.86 3.35 -17.15
C ALA A 8 -11.15 3.21 -15.79
N HIS A 9 -11.53 2.21 -14.99
CA HIS A 9 -11.02 2.01 -13.63
C HIS A 9 -10.24 0.70 -13.44
N LEU A 10 -10.03 -0.07 -14.49
CA LEU A 10 -9.23 -1.29 -14.37
C LEU A 10 -7.77 -0.92 -14.00
N PRO A 11 -7.15 -1.65 -13.06
CA PRO A 11 -5.76 -1.42 -12.70
C PRO A 11 -4.86 -1.60 -13.93
N ILE A 12 -3.74 -0.86 -13.95
CA ILE A 12 -2.73 -1.05 -14.97
C ILE A 12 -2.21 -2.48 -14.82
N PRO A 13 -2.26 -3.31 -15.87
CA PRO A 13 -1.75 -4.66 -15.78
C PRO A 13 -0.26 -4.64 -15.43
N PRO A 14 0.20 -5.59 -14.60
CA PRO A 14 1.61 -5.74 -14.31
C PRO A 14 2.39 -6.02 -15.60
N LYS A 15 3.67 -5.64 -15.62
CA LYS A 15 4.56 -5.97 -16.74
C LYS A 15 4.67 -7.48 -16.92
N GLN A 16 5.08 -7.91 -18.11
CA GLN A 16 5.28 -9.33 -18.38
C GLN A 16 6.26 -9.92 -17.34
N GLY A 17 5.83 -10.95 -16.62
CA GLY A 17 6.56 -11.56 -15.50
C GLY A 17 6.14 -11.07 -14.10
N GLU A 18 5.45 -9.94 -13.98
CA GLU A 18 4.95 -9.39 -12.70
C GLU A 18 3.53 -9.88 -12.41
N ILE A 19 3.34 -11.20 -12.31
CA ILE A 19 2.03 -11.83 -12.06
C ILE A 19 2.05 -12.56 -10.72
N GLY A 20 1.03 -12.35 -9.89
CA GLY A 20 0.89 -13.00 -8.60
C GLY A 20 1.95 -12.55 -7.60
N LYS A 21 2.56 -13.50 -6.88
CA LYS A 21 3.62 -13.23 -5.92
C LYS A 21 4.99 -13.32 -6.59
N GLN A 22 5.83 -12.30 -6.36
CA GLN A 22 7.21 -12.24 -6.82
C GLN A 22 8.15 -12.05 -5.63
N ALA A 23 9.26 -12.80 -5.61
CA ALA A 23 10.36 -12.53 -4.67
C ALA A 23 11.19 -11.35 -5.20
N VAL A 24 11.51 -10.42 -4.31
CA VAL A 24 12.29 -9.21 -4.60
C VAL A 24 13.40 -9.07 -3.56
N GLN A 25 14.46 -8.37 -3.90
CA GLN A 25 15.52 -8.02 -2.94
C GLN A 25 16.05 -6.62 -3.26
N GLU A 26 15.30 -5.60 -2.86
CA GLU A 26 15.61 -4.20 -3.14
C GLU A 26 15.52 -3.37 -1.85
N ASN A 27 16.52 -2.53 -1.61
CA ASN A 27 16.46 -1.55 -0.53
C ASN A 27 15.42 -0.48 -0.86
N VAL A 28 14.57 -0.16 0.09
CA VAL A 28 13.65 0.97 -0.01
C VAL A 28 14.39 2.21 0.52
N PRO A 29 14.67 3.21 -0.32
CA PRO A 29 15.30 4.45 0.12
C PRO A 29 14.37 5.22 1.07
N ASN A 30 14.96 6.00 1.99
CA ASN A 30 14.13 6.84 2.86
C ASN A 30 13.36 7.88 2.04
N PHE A 31 12.11 8.08 2.41
CA PHE A 31 11.23 9.10 1.86
C PHE A 31 10.38 9.72 2.96
N THR A 32 9.87 10.92 2.72
CA THR A 32 8.96 11.59 3.64
C THR A 32 7.64 11.85 2.94
N LEU A 33 6.54 11.44 3.57
CA LEU A 33 5.17 11.71 3.18
C LEU A 33 4.41 12.30 4.37
N ILE A 34 3.13 12.60 4.19
CA ILE A 34 2.24 13.14 5.23
C ILE A 34 1.18 12.09 5.54
N ASP A 35 0.94 11.81 6.81
CA ASP A 35 -0.10 10.87 7.23
C ASP A 35 -1.51 11.49 7.25
N GLN A 36 -2.50 10.70 7.58
CA GLN A 36 -3.91 11.09 7.67
C GLN A 36 -4.20 12.15 8.76
N ASP A 37 -3.27 12.37 9.68
CA ASP A 37 -3.37 13.40 10.73
C ASP A 37 -2.59 14.67 10.38
N GLY A 38 -2.02 14.73 9.15
CA GLY A 38 -1.20 15.85 8.70
C GLY A 38 0.22 15.84 9.25
N LYS A 39 0.66 14.75 9.88
CA LYS A 39 2.00 14.63 10.45
C LYS A 39 2.98 14.06 9.43
N PRO A 40 4.26 14.50 9.45
CA PRO A 40 5.28 13.90 8.60
C PRO A 40 5.56 12.46 9.05
N PHE A 41 5.61 11.56 8.08
CA PHE A 41 6.06 10.17 8.21
C PHE A 41 7.35 10.00 7.42
N GLN A 42 8.39 9.50 8.05
CA GLN A 42 9.63 9.11 7.39
C GLN A 42 9.69 7.58 7.28
N PHE A 43 10.06 7.05 6.11
CA PHE A 43 10.15 5.59 5.96
C PHE A 43 11.17 4.96 6.91
N ALA A 44 12.19 5.72 7.34
CA ALA A 44 13.13 5.29 8.37
C ALA A 44 12.44 4.88 9.70
N ASP A 45 11.26 5.45 10.02
CA ASP A 45 10.48 5.10 11.22
C ASP A 45 9.82 3.71 11.12
N ALA A 46 9.82 3.13 9.92
CA ALA A 46 9.37 1.76 9.67
C ALA A 46 10.44 0.71 9.96
N HIS A 47 11.71 1.09 10.10
CA HIS A 47 12.77 0.15 10.42
C HIS A 47 12.50 -0.56 11.76
N GLY A 48 12.86 -1.83 11.83
CA GLY A 48 12.53 -2.69 12.96
C GLY A 48 11.11 -3.30 12.88
N LYS A 49 10.28 -2.89 11.92
CA LYS A 49 8.91 -3.41 11.72
C LYS A 49 8.83 -4.19 10.39
N LEU A 50 8.02 -5.25 10.36
CA LEU A 50 7.57 -5.82 9.09
C LEU A 50 6.55 -4.87 8.49
N THR A 51 6.85 -4.32 7.31
CA THR A 51 6.02 -3.28 6.71
C THR A 51 5.33 -3.80 5.45
N LEU A 52 4.02 -3.63 5.38
CA LEU A 52 3.22 -3.94 4.19
C LEU A 52 2.74 -2.62 3.58
N VAL A 53 3.05 -2.39 2.31
CA VAL A 53 2.66 -1.18 1.57
C VAL A 53 1.70 -1.54 0.47
N THR A 54 0.62 -0.77 0.31
CA THR A 54 -0.27 -0.83 -0.85
C THR A 54 -0.53 0.57 -1.40
N PHE A 55 -0.96 0.64 -2.66
CA PHE A 55 -1.24 1.88 -3.37
C PHE A 55 -2.74 1.96 -3.67
N ILE A 56 -3.36 3.09 -3.31
CA ILE A 56 -4.81 3.30 -3.42
C ILE A 56 -5.11 4.72 -3.91
N PHE A 57 -6.38 4.96 -4.25
CA PHE A 57 -6.98 6.30 -4.25
C PHE A 57 -8.44 6.22 -3.78
N THR A 58 -8.90 7.27 -3.08
CA THR A 58 -10.16 7.19 -2.31
C THR A 58 -11.41 7.16 -3.17
N THR A 59 -11.33 7.64 -4.41
CA THR A 59 -12.43 7.67 -5.38
C THR A 59 -12.47 6.43 -6.28
N CYS A 60 -11.59 5.45 -6.05
CA CYS A 60 -11.59 4.18 -6.79
C CYS A 60 -12.87 3.39 -6.50
N PRO A 61 -13.65 3.00 -7.53
CA PRO A 61 -14.90 2.29 -7.32
C PRO A 61 -14.72 0.76 -7.19
N ASP A 62 -13.52 0.24 -7.39
CA ASP A 62 -13.31 -1.19 -7.63
C ASP A 62 -12.26 -1.81 -6.67
N ILE A 63 -11.01 -1.91 -7.07
CA ILE A 63 -9.98 -2.71 -6.37
C ILE A 63 -9.52 -2.08 -5.04
N CYS A 64 -9.48 -0.75 -4.92
CA CYS A 64 -8.96 -0.10 -3.71
C CYS A 64 -9.80 -0.39 -2.46
N PRO A 65 -11.15 -0.36 -2.51
CA PRO A 65 -11.97 -0.80 -1.38
C PRO A 65 -11.71 -2.24 -0.97
N LEU A 66 -11.48 -3.14 -1.92
CA LEU A 66 -11.16 -4.56 -1.66
C LEU A 66 -9.82 -4.69 -0.94
N LEU A 67 -8.76 -4.05 -1.47
CA LEU A 67 -7.42 -4.06 -0.85
C LEU A 67 -7.44 -3.44 0.54
N THR A 68 -8.17 -2.33 0.74
CA THR A 68 -8.31 -1.71 2.05
C THR A 68 -9.07 -2.61 3.02
N GLY A 69 -10.08 -3.33 2.57
CA GLY A 69 -10.80 -4.34 3.36
C GLY A 69 -9.89 -5.50 3.79
N LYS A 70 -9.01 -5.96 2.90
CA LYS A 70 -7.99 -6.98 3.22
C LYS A 70 -6.99 -6.47 4.26
N PHE A 71 -6.54 -5.21 4.15
CA PHE A 71 -5.67 -4.58 5.16
C PHE A 71 -6.35 -4.48 6.53
N ALA A 72 -7.65 -4.15 6.58
CA ALA A 72 -8.41 -4.15 7.81
C ALA A 72 -8.48 -5.56 8.44
N THR A 73 -8.62 -6.59 7.63
CA THR A 73 -8.60 -7.99 8.09
C THR A 73 -7.20 -8.39 8.58
N LEU A 74 -6.15 -8.05 7.83
CA LEU A 74 -4.76 -8.26 8.24
C LEU A 74 -4.46 -7.60 9.58
N GLN A 75 -4.84 -6.32 9.76
CA GLN A 75 -4.63 -5.62 11.02
C GLN A 75 -5.26 -6.37 12.20
N ARG A 76 -6.53 -6.83 12.07
CA ARG A 76 -7.20 -7.59 13.15
C ARG A 76 -6.49 -8.91 13.44
N GLN A 77 -6.05 -9.63 12.41
CA GLN A 77 -5.36 -10.91 12.57
C GLN A 77 -3.97 -10.71 13.19
N LEU A 78 -3.20 -9.72 12.74
CA LEU A 78 -1.88 -9.40 13.28
C LEU A 78 -1.95 -8.92 14.74
N ALA A 79 -2.97 -8.14 15.10
CA ALA A 79 -3.19 -7.72 16.48
C ALA A 79 -3.46 -8.90 17.43
N ALA A 80 -4.03 -10.00 16.94
CA ALA A 80 -4.27 -11.22 17.70
C ALA A 80 -3.04 -12.14 17.80
N THR A 81 -1.96 -11.83 17.05
CA THR A 81 -0.72 -12.62 17.04
C THR A 81 0.36 -11.96 17.89
N LYS A 82 1.43 -12.71 18.22
CA LYS A 82 2.63 -12.17 18.87
C LYS A 82 3.51 -11.33 17.92
N HIS A 83 3.10 -11.16 16.66
CA HIS A 83 3.82 -10.35 15.64
C HIS A 83 3.57 -8.84 15.83
N GLY A 84 3.61 -8.34 17.08
CA GLY A 84 3.24 -6.96 17.45
C GLY A 84 4.06 -5.83 16.82
N ASN A 85 5.10 -6.14 16.04
CA ASN A 85 5.98 -5.13 15.44
C ASN A 85 5.83 -5.08 13.91
N TYR A 86 4.65 -4.65 13.46
CA TYR A 86 4.30 -4.48 12.05
C TYR A 86 3.82 -3.07 11.77
N LEU A 87 3.82 -2.69 10.49
CA LEU A 87 3.27 -1.43 9.99
C LEU A 87 2.57 -1.67 8.65
N LEU A 88 1.36 -1.15 8.51
CA LEU A 88 0.61 -1.13 7.27
C LEU A 88 0.62 0.30 6.71
N LEU A 89 0.91 0.45 5.43
CA LEU A 89 0.95 1.73 4.73
C LEU A 89 0.03 1.68 3.51
N SER A 90 -0.93 2.58 3.45
CA SER A 90 -1.74 2.84 2.26
C SER A 90 -1.31 4.17 1.66
N VAL A 91 -0.62 4.14 0.52
CA VAL A 91 -0.06 5.32 -0.16
C VAL A 91 -0.98 5.75 -1.28
N THR A 92 -1.36 7.04 -1.32
CA THR A 92 -2.24 7.51 -2.40
C THR A 92 -1.55 7.56 -3.75
N THR A 93 -2.34 7.33 -4.81
CA THR A 93 -1.99 7.60 -6.21
C THR A 93 -2.68 8.85 -6.78
N ASP A 94 -3.53 9.51 -5.95
CA ASP A 94 -4.23 10.76 -6.31
C ASP A 94 -4.05 11.88 -5.26
N PRO A 95 -2.88 12.49 -5.15
CA PRO A 95 -2.67 13.55 -4.16
C PRO A 95 -3.50 14.81 -4.38
N GLN A 96 -4.13 14.99 -5.54
CA GLN A 96 -4.98 16.14 -5.81
C GLN A 96 -6.32 16.02 -5.07
N THR A 97 -6.86 14.82 -5.00
CA THR A 97 -8.12 14.51 -4.31
C THR A 97 -7.85 14.06 -2.86
N ASP A 98 -6.83 13.22 -2.67
CA ASP A 98 -6.56 12.51 -1.42
C ASP A 98 -5.70 13.36 -0.47
N THR A 99 -6.28 14.44 0.06
CA THR A 99 -5.67 15.17 1.17
C THR A 99 -5.65 14.30 2.45
N SER A 100 -4.86 14.70 3.46
CA SER A 100 -4.86 14.01 4.78
C SER A 100 -6.25 13.85 5.36
N ALA A 101 -7.10 14.89 5.28
CA ALA A 101 -8.46 14.86 5.79
C ALA A 101 -9.35 13.86 5.01
N VAL A 102 -9.23 13.82 3.68
CA VAL A 102 -9.96 12.87 2.82
C VAL A 102 -9.52 11.44 3.11
N LEU A 103 -8.22 11.20 3.23
CA LEU A 103 -7.68 9.89 3.60
C LEU A 103 -8.16 9.45 4.99
N LYS A 104 -8.20 10.36 5.97
CA LYS A 104 -8.72 10.07 7.31
C LYS A 104 -10.20 9.66 7.27
N GLN A 105 -11.01 10.39 6.51
CA GLN A 105 -12.43 10.07 6.32
C GLN A 105 -12.63 8.72 5.60
N TYR A 106 -11.84 8.45 4.57
CA TYR A 106 -11.86 7.17 3.86
C TYR A 106 -11.48 6.02 4.81
N ALA A 107 -10.37 6.18 5.55
CA ALA A 107 -9.86 5.19 6.48
C ALA A 107 -10.87 4.83 7.59
N ALA A 108 -11.62 5.81 8.11
CA ALA A 108 -12.58 5.63 9.20
C ALA A 108 -13.61 4.52 8.92
N ARG A 109 -13.95 4.27 7.65
CA ARG A 109 -14.85 3.19 7.22
C ARG A 109 -14.33 1.79 7.53
N TYR A 110 -13.01 1.65 7.67
CA TYR A 110 -12.32 0.38 7.90
C TYR A 110 -11.84 0.22 9.35
N LYS A 111 -12.09 1.21 10.23
CA LYS A 111 -11.75 1.21 11.65
C LYS A 111 -10.25 0.90 11.90
N PRO A 112 -9.32 1.66 11.31
CA PRO A 112 -7.90 1.42 11.47
C PRO A 112 -7.42 1.74 12.89
N ASP A 113 -6.45 0.96 13.38
CA ASP A 113 -5.58 1.40 14.46
C ASP A 113 -4.41 2.18 13.85
N PHE A 114 -4.46 3.49 13.91
CA PHE A 114 -3.46 4.37 13.31
C PHE A 114 -2.05 4.25 13.93
N ARG A 115 -1.87 3.50 15.00
CA ARG A 115 -0.53 3.14 15.51
C ARG A 115 0.17 2.14 14.61
N HIS A 116 -0.59 1.35 13.87
CA HIS A 116 -0.11 0.25 13.04
C HIS A 116 -0.54 0.33 11.58
N TRP A 117 -1.36 1.31 11.21
CA TRP A 117 -1.82 1.48 9.83
C TRP A 117 -1.98 2.95 9.47
N LEU A 118 -1.10 3.45 8.60
CA LEU A 118 -1.08 4.84 8.16
C LEU A 118 -1.57 4.96 6.70
N PHE A 119 -2.24 6.06 6.43
CA PHE A 119 -2.68 6.47 5.10
C PHE A 119 -1.88 7.70 4.69
N LEU A 120 -1.08 7.57 3.63
CA LEU A 120 -0.04 8.52 3.31
C LEU A 120 -0.35 9.30 2.03
N THR A 121 -0.16 10.60 2.10
CA THR A 121 -0.21 11.54 0.98
C THR A 121 1.03 12.44 0.98
N GLY A 122 1.12 13.35 0.00
CA GLY A 122 2.22 14.30 -0.12
C GLY A 122 2.11 15.08 -1.41
N SER A 123 3.13 15.87 -1.72
CA SER A 123 3.19 16.51 -3.03
C SER A 123 3.31 15.46 -4.13
N ARG A 124 2.80 15.80 -5.34
CA ARG A 124 2.93 14.92 -6.51
C ARG A 124 4.40 14.55 -6.77
N ALA A 125 5.33 15.46 -6.53
CA ALA A 125 6.76 15.20 -6.74
C ALA A 125 7.32 14.17 -5.74
N GLN A 126 6.89 14.23 -4.47
CA GLN A 126 7.27 13.25 -3.45
C GLN A 126 6.69 11.87 -3.79
N LEU A 127 5.39 11.82 -4.08
CA LEU A 127 4.69 10.57 -4.42
C LEU A 127 5.22 9.94 -5.70
N ALA A 128 5.55 10.74 -6.73
CA ALA A 128 6.14 10.21 -7.96
C ALA A 128 7.48 9.48 -7.71
N LYS A 129 8.29 9.96 -6.77
CA LYS A 129 9.52 9.26 -6.35
C LYS A 129 9.19 7.94 -5.64
N VAL A 130 8.20 7.94 -4.75
CA VAL A 130 7.75 6.73 -4.05
C VAL A 130 7.18 5.71 -5.05
N TRP A 131 6.28 6.12 -5.94
CA TRP A 131 5.74 5.23 -6.98
C TRP A 131 6.85 4.61 -7.83
N LYS A 132 7.83 5.42 -8.25
CA LYS A 132 8.99 4.93 -9.00
C LYS A 132 9.81 3.90 -8.21
N THR A 133 10.05 4.14 -6.92
CA THR A 133 10.78 3.22 -6.04
C THR A 133 10.11 1.84 -5.98
N PHE A 134 8.79 1.82 -5.98
CA PHE A 134 8.03 0.56 -5.91
C PHE A 134 7.63 0.00 -7.28
N GLY A 135 8.00 0.66 -8.38
CA GLY A 135 7.62 0.23 -9.73
C GLY A 135 6.13 0.43 -10.04
N VAL A 136 5.46 1.33 -9.30
CA VAL A 136 4.05 1.64 -9.52
C VAL A 136 3.91 2.68 -10.63
N THR A 137 3.25 2.30 -11.71
CA THR A 137 2.85 3.23 -12.77
C THR A 137 1.53 3.87 -12.38
N VAL A 138 1.43 5.19 -12.52
CA VAL A 138 0.21 5.96 -12.29
C VAL A 138 -0.11 6.77 -13.53
N GLU A 139 -1.27 6.52 -14.13
CA GLU A 139 -1.80 7.23 -15.29
C GLU A 139 -3.01 8.05 -14.86
N ASN A 140 -3.02 9.32 -15.21
CA ASN A 140 -4.16 10.21 -15.03
C ASN A 140 -4.64 10.62 -16.43
N SER A 141 -5.78 10.09 -16.85
CA SER A 141 -6.37 10.35 -18.16
C SER A 141 -7.23 11.62 -18.20
N GLY A 142 -7.19 12.43 -17.13
CA GLY A 142 -8.11 13.56 -16.95
C GLY A 142 -9.48 13.14 -16.41
N ALA A 143 -10.36 14.10 -16.16
CA ALA A 143 -11.71 13.87 -15.64
C ALA A 143 -11.79 12.96 -14.37
N GLY A 144 -10.74 12.94 -13.55
CA GLY A 144 -10.70 12.11 -12.33
C GLY A 144 -10.46 10.62 -12.57
N GLN A 145 -10.12 10.22 -13.80
CA GLN A 145 -9.83 8.82 -14.13
C GLN A 145 -8.36 8.50 -13.85
N ILE A 146 -8.13 7.80 -12.75
CA ILE A 146 -6.81 7.33 -12.36
C ILE A 146 -6.73 5.82 -12.55
N ARG A 147 -5.64 5.38 -13.18
CA ARG A 147 -5.25 3.99 -13.27
C ARG A 147 -3.86 3.84 -12.68
N HIS A 148 -3.64 2.79 -11.93
CA HIS A 148 -2.31 2.50 -11.39
C HIS A 148 -2.06 1.00 -11.29
N THR A 149 -0.79 0.61 -11.16
CA THR A 149 -0.40 -0.78 -10.87
C THR A 149 -0.95 -1.17 -9.51
N ALA A 150 -1.76 -2.22 -9.46
CA ALA A 150 -2.25 -2.79 -8.22
C ALA A 150 -1.16 -3.64 -7.57
N LEU A 151 -0.39 -3.02 -6.69
CA LEU A 151 0.72 -3.62 -5.97
C LEU A 151 0.48 -3.58 -4.47
N THR A 152 0.74 -4.72 -3.81
CA THR A 152 1.01 -4.80 -2.39
C THR A 152 2.41 -5.36 -2.20
N THR A 153 3.24 -4.79 -1.33
CA THR A 153 4.62 -5.24 -1.14
C THR A 153 4.96 -5.41 0.33
N LEU A 154 5.69 -6.47 0.64
CA LEU A 154 6.17 -6.81 1.99
C LEU A 154 7.66 -6.48 2.11
N ILE A 155 7.98 -5.68 3.12
CA ILE A 155 9.30 -5.15 3.43
C ILE A 155 9.73 -5.70 4.78
N ASP A 156 10.97 -6.19 4.87
CA ASP A 156 11.54 -6.71 6.10
C ASP A 156 11.95 -5.58 7.08
N ARG A 157 12.35 -5.97 8.30
CA ARG A 157 12.73 -5.05 9.40
C ARG A 157 13.95 -4.18 9.08
N ARG A 158 14.72 -4.52 8.05
CA ARG A 158 15.88 -3.76 7.57
C ARG A 158 15.55 -2.79 6.45
N GLY A 159 14.26 -2.71 6.05
CA GLY A 159 13.82 -1.88 4.95
C GLY A 159 14.09 -2.50 3.57
N ILE A 160 14.27 -3.83 3.50
CA ILE A 160 14.44 -4.55 2.25
C ILE A 160 13.10 -5.09 1.79
N ARG A 161 12.67 -4.72 0.60
CA ARG A 161 11.52 -5.26 -0.11
C ARG A 161 11.76 -6.73 -0.43
N ARG A 162 10.84 -7.61 -0.02
CA ARG A 162 11.03 -9.07 -0.08
C ARG A 162 10.03 -9.78 -0.98
N PHE A 163 8.79 -9.33 -0.96
CA PHE A 163 7.75 -9.94 -1.77
C PHE A 163 6.83 -8.86 -2.32
N ASP A 164 6.51 -9.00 -3.59
CA ASP A 164 5.47 -8.24 -4.27
C ASP A 164 4.28 -9.13 -4.57
N TYR A 165 3.10 -8.59 -4.37
CA TYR A 165 1.84 -9.24 -4.65
C TYR A 165 1.06 -8.34 -5.60
N TYR A 166 0.90 -8.79 -6.82
CA TYR A 166 0.17 -8.05 -7.85
C TYR A 166 -1.32 -8.40 -7.84
N THR A 167 -2.17 -7.41 -8.08
CA THR A 167 -3.63 -7.49 -8.00
C THR A 167 -4.16 -7.70 -6.57
N ASP A 168 -5.40 -8.16 -6.44
CA ASP A 168 -6.08 -8.48 -5.18
C ASP A 168 -6.12 -9.99 -4.86
N ARG A 169 -5.43 -10.81 -5.67
CA ARG A 169 -5.54 -12.29 -5.60
C ARG A 169 -4.79 -12.93 -4.43
N TRP A 170 -3.93 -12.19 -3.73
CA TRP A 170 -3.27 -12.69 -2.55
C TRP A 170 -4.23 -12.86 -1.37
N SER A 171 -3.94 -13.75 -0.44
CA SER A 171 -4.72 -13.96 0.78
C SER A 171 -4.00 -13.43 2.02
N GLU A 172 -4.77 -13.04 3.05
CA GLU A 172 -4.22 -12.60 4.33
C GLU A 172 -3.38 -13.70 4.99
N LYS A 173 -3.80 -14.97 4.85
CA LYS A 173 -3.02 -16.14 5.30
C LYS A 173 -1.64 -16.21 4.65
N GLU A 174 -1.55 -15.92 3.36
CA GLU A 174 -0.30 -15.90 2.61
C GLU A 174 0.63 -14.80 3.15
N ILE A 175 0.13 -13.58 3.30
CA ILE A 175 0.89 -12.46 3.86
C ILE A 175 1.42 -12.79 5.27
N ILE A 176 0.56 -13.30 6.15
CA ILE A 176 0.95 -13.63 7.53
C ILE A 176 2.02 -14.73 7.56
N ARG A 177 1.90 -15.76 6.72
CA ARG A 177 2.92 -16.81 6.58
C ARG A 177 4.27 -16.23 6.12
N ASP A 178 4.23 -15.33 5.14
CA ASP A 178 5.44 -14.71 4.60
C ASP A 178 6.09 -13.76 5.64
N MET A 179 5.29 -13.00 6.38
CA MET A 179 5.77 -12.21 7.53
C MET A 179 6.45 -13.09 8.58
N ALA A 180 5.83 -14.22 8.95
CA ALA A 180 6.41 -15.17 9.90
C ALA A 180 7.73 -15.78 9.40
N SER A 181 7.84 -16.07 8.09
CA SER A 181 9.07 -16.58 7.49
C SER A 181 10.22 -15.58 7.56
N LEU A 182 9.92 -14.28 7.36
CA LEU A 182 10.93 -13.22 7.46
C LEU A 182 11.39 -13.01 8.91
N ASP A 183 10.49 -13.11 9.89
CA ASP A 183 10.87 -13.04 11.31
C ASP A 183 11.81 -14.18 11.73
N ALA A 184 11.54 -15.39 11.24
CA ALA A 184 12.40 -16.55 11.55
C ALA A 184 13.83 -16.44 10.97
N LEU A 185 14.00 -15.70 9.86
CA LEU A 185 15.32 -15.47 9.25
C LEU A 185 16.18 -14.46 10.02
N ILE A 186 15.58 -13.59 10.80
CA ILE A 186 16.27 -12.52 11.54
C ILE A 186 16.65 -13.00 12.95
N SER A 187 16.01 -14.04 13.45
CA SER A 187 16.22 -14.62 14.77
C SER A 187 17.36 -15.66 14.80
N ARG A 188 18.05 -15.85 13.68
CA ARG A 188 19.23 -16.70 13.53
C ARG A 188 20.49 -15.85 13.34
#